data_72a6e1e3a2a3c28db93ab1949f1169a7
#
_entry.id   72a6e1e3a2a3c28db93ab1949f1169a7
#
_cell.length_a   1.000
_cell.length_b   1.000
_cell.length_c   1.000
_cell.angle_alpha   90.00
_cell.angle_beta   90.00
_cell.angle_gamma   90.00
#
_symmetry.space_group_name_H-M   'P 1'
#
loop_
_entity.id
_entity.type
_entity.pdbx_description
1 polymer ?
#
loop_
_entity_poly.entity_id
_entity_poly.type
_entity_poly.pdbx_seq_one_letter_code
_entity_poly.pdbx_strand_id
1 'polypeptide(L)'
;MKILPIISSICLSISSLLTQAETIPETYTLWEQYYQIEKVYPEQATRLLQQISEKSPQDPKVWKTWTYLEMRKNNNTEALIYIDRTLELTPNDEQLLLQKAYLLNTAQRNPEALEIFKKLQSSSNPETAVKAQQAVLNLSGTTSGQTKNTFTDIYFSPSFEGRYDTAILPLKLRYGHYWGEENRGQIYGFASINRDTQSTGGARPEIIDQNAAIVGVGTNYRPWEWPLYLYLELGGSYDLIDLNRDKLRESINFGLTGYQEWYWHDSETSHSPVTQKTQYFAELYGNAASYSREDYNVIGDLRLRTGWNFNREHLGNIQTYLKLHTINDSNNEFYNNLAELGPGIAWQPADFPLKLRIEQMYGKYVNGAPVSGKRTFDNTRVELTYYWSF
;
A
#
# COMPACT_ATOMS: atom_id res chain seq x y z
N MET A 1 -15.31 5.53 95.10
CA MET A 1 -15.65 4.36 94.26
C MET A 1 -15.09 4.61 92.88
N LYS A 2 -14.35 3.67 92.38
CA LYS A 2 -13.44 3.68 91.23
C LYS A 2 -14.11 3.97 89.87
N ILE A 3 -13.79 5.06 89.19
CA ILE A 3 -13.98 5.25 87.74
C ILE A 3 -12.79 6.11 87.26
N LEU A 4 -11.63 5.51 87.18
CA LEU A 4 -10.49 6.09 86.45
C LEU A 4 -9.48 4.99 86.10
N PRO A 5 -9.71 4.18 85.05
CA PRO A 5 -8.65 3.93 84.11
C PRO A 5 -9.12 3.56 82.66
N ILE A 6 -10.30 4.06 82.20
CA ILE A 6 -10.75 3.70 80.82
C ILE A 6 -10.41 4.77 79.80
N ILE A 7 -10.03 5.97 80.16
CA ILE A 7 -9.73 7.08 79.28
C ILE A 7 -8.27 7.05 78.80
N SER A 8 -7.36 6.37 79.52
CA SER A 8 -5.96 6.32 79.14
C SER A 8 -5.61 5.33 78.02
N SER A 9 -6.48 4.31 77.76
CA SER A 9 -6.26 3.29 76.72
C SER A 9 -6.78 3.69 75.31
N ILE A 10 -7.70 4.65 75.25
CA ILE A 10 -8.25 5.11 73.92
C ILE A 10 -7.39 6.16 73.27
N CYS A 11 -6.58 6.94 73.99
CA CYS A 11 -5.67 7.92 73.42
C CYS A 11 -4.37 7.31 72.84
N LEU A 12 -3.97 6.08 73.23
CA LEU A 12 -2.80 5.40 72.72
C LEU A 12 -3.09 4.60 71.41
N SER A 13 -4.35 4.28 71.13
CA SER A 13 -4.74 3.59 69.90
C SER A 13 -5.05 4.52 68.72
N ILE A 14 -5.23 5.83 68.98
CA ILE A 14 -5.46 6.83 67.91
C ILE A 14 -4.13 7.41 67.37
N SER A 15 -3.06 7.40 68.18
CA SER A 15 -1.75 7.90 67.75
C SER A 15 -0.96 6.90 66.86
N SER A 16 -1.36 5.63 66.78
CA SER A 16 -0.74 4.64 65.89
C SER A 16 -1.42 4.54 64.52
N LEU A 17 -2.53 5.23 64.28
CA LEU A 17 -3.27 5.25 63.03
C LEU A 17 -2.97 6.51 62.18
N LEU A 18 -2.10 7.41 62.61
CA LEU A 18 -1.81 8.68 61.94
C LEU A 18 -0.38 8.78 61.38
N THR A 19 0.34 7.66 61.25
CA THR A 19 1.72 7.67 60.70
C THR A 19 1.97 6.57 59.65
N GLN A 20 0.99 6.26 58.83
CA GLN A 20 1.27 5.73 57.50
C GLN A 20 0.80 6.78 56.49
N ALA A 21 1.52 7.87 56.41
CA ALA A 21 1.60 8.61 55.17
C ALA A 21 2.23 7.60 54.18
N GLU A 22 1.44 6.99 53.32
CA GLU A 22 1.96 6.24 52.17
C GLU A 22 2.88 7.21 51.45
N THR A 23 4.18 6.98 51.52
CA THR A 23 5.16 7.70 50.72
C THR A 23 4.86 7.33 49.26
N ILE A 24 4.24 8.27 48.55
CA ILE A 24 4.00 8.13 47.12
C ILE A 24 5.34 7.73 46.52
N PRO A 25 5.45 6.58 45.84
CA PRO A 25 6.72 6.17 45.24
C PRO A 25 7.28 7.28 44.35
N GLU A 26 8.55 7.59 44.49
CA GLU A 26 9.21 8.65 43.75
C GLU A 26 8.98 8.50 42.22
N THR A 27 8.86 7.28 41.75
CA THR A 27 8.54 6.94 40.35
C THR A 27 7.11 7.35 39.94
N TYR A 28 6.16 7.40 40.87
CA TYR A 28 4.80 7.88 40.56
C TYR A 28 4.80 9.35 40.13
N THR A 29 5.49 10.19 40.87
CA THR A 29 5.64 11.64 40.53
C THR A 29 6.33 11.85 39.18
N LEU A 30 7.35 11.02 38.86
CA LEU A 30 8.01 11.07 37.57
C LEU A 30 7.07 10.67 36.42
N TRP A 31 6.20 9.66 36.62
CA TRP A 31 5.19 9.25 35.64
C TRP A 31 4.14 10.35 35.42
N GLU A 32 3.67 11.03 36.47
CA GLU A 32 2.74 12.16 36.31
C GLU A 32 3.38 13.28 35.49
N GLN A 33 4.62 13.65 35.80
CA GLN A 33 5.35 14.67 35.02
C GLN A 33 5.54 14.24 33.57
N TYR A 34 5.87 12.96 33.32
CA TYR A 34 6.00 12.41 32.00
C TYR A 34 4.72 12.61 31.18
N TYR A 35 3.56 12.18 31.68
CA TYR A 35 2.30 12.28 30.95
C TYR A 35 1.81 13.70 30.74
N GLN A 36 2.17 14.62 31.61
CA GLN A 36 1.83 16.04 31.44
C GLN A 36 2.58 16.68 30.28
N ILE A 37 3.80 16.25 30.01
CA ILE A 37 4.68 16.93 29.03
C ILE A 37 4.97 16.11 27.76
N GLU A 38 4.64 14.83 27.71
CA GLU A 38 5.03 13.93 26.62
C GLU A 38 4.64 14.42 25.21
N LYS A 39 3.49 15.12 25.13
CA LYS A 39 2.97 15.65 23.85
C LYS A 39 3.55 17.02 23.48
N VAL A 40 3.93 17.81 24.46
CA VAL A 40 4.35 19.21 24.28
C VAL A 40 5.88 19.34 24.25
N TYR A 41 6.55 18.57 25.10
CA TYR A 41 8.01 18.61 25.26
C TYR A 41 8.63 17.21 25.18
N PRO A 42 8.63 16.58 23.99
CA PRO A 42 9.01 15.17 23.81
C PRO A 42 10.46 14.87 24.26
N GLU A 43 11.40 15.79 24.10
CA GLU A 43 12.77 15.59 24.57
C GLU A 43 12.89 15.58 26.09
N GLN A 44 12.12 16.42 26.78
CA GLN A 44 12.11 16.44 28.25
C GLN A 44 11.40 15.20 28.78
N ALA A 45 10.30 14.78 28.13
CA ALA A 45 9.61 13.55 28.47
C ALA A 45 10.54 12.32 28.30
N THR A 46 11.36 12.28 27.24
CA THR A 46 12.36 11.20 27.04
C THR A 46 13.37 11.15 28.20
N ARG A 47 13.83 12.30 28.71
CA ARG A 47 14.73 12.33 29.88
C ARG A 47 14.06 11.84 31.15
N LEU A 48 12.79 12.19 31.36
CA LEU A 48 12.00 11.65 32.51
C LEU A 48 11.83 10.14 32.38
N LEU A 49 11.52 9.65 31.19
CA LEU A 49 11.38 8.20 30.94
C LEU A 49 12.68 7.45 31.21
N GLN A 50 13.84 8.06 30.88
CA GLN A 50 15.14 7.51 31.22
C GLN A 50 15.34 7.42 32.73
N GLN A 51 15.04 8.47 33.50
CA GLN A 51 15.10 8.43 34.97
C GLN A 51 14.18 7.37 35.56
N ILE A 52 12.96 7.21 35.00
CA ILE A 52 12.03 6.17 35.44
C ILE A 52 12.62 4.76 35.14
N SER A 53 13.25 4.57 33.97
CA SER A 53 13.85 3.28 33.61
C SER A 53 15.03 2.88 34.51
N GLU A 54 15.81 3.85 35.01
CA GLU A 54 16.91 3.64 35.96
C GLU A 54 16.37 3.24 37.35
N LYS A 55 15.23 3.84 37.77
CA LYS A 55 14.61 3.58 39.08
C LYS A 55 13.74 2.33 39.10
N SER A 56 13.13 1.97 37.98
CA SER A 56 12.18 0.84 37.90
C SER A 56 12.45 -0.03 36.67
N PRO A 57 13.63 -0.65 36.55
CA PRO A 57 14.00 -1.46 35.39
C PRO A 57 13.22 -2.78 35.26
N GLN A 58 12.47 -3.17 36.28
CA GLN A 58 11.62 -4.38 36.30
C GLN A 58 10.13 -4.06 36.06
N ASP A 59 9.79 -2.80 35.83
CA ASP A 59 8.42 -2.41 35.49
C ASP A 59 8.20 -2.56 33.97
N PRO A 60 7.32 -3.50 33.51
CA PRO A 60 7.05 -3.67 32.08
C PRO A 60 6.51 -2.41 31.40
N LYS A 61 5.81 -1.55 32.17
CA LYS A 61 5.26 -0.29 31.66
C LYS A 61 6.35 0.63 31.13
N VAL A 62 7.54 0.61 31.74
CA VAL A 62 8.70 1.42 31.31
C VAL A 62 9.13 1.05 29.89
N TRP A 63 9.40 -0.23 29.67
CA TRP A 63 9.90 -0.73 28.38
C TRP A 63 8.81 -0.69 27.29
N LYS A 64 7.55 -0.93 27.68
CA LYS A 64 6.40 -0.72 26.79
C LYS A 64 6.28 0.73 26.32
N THR A 65 6.52 1.69 27.21
CA THR A 65 6.52 3.12 26.86
C THR A 65 7.68 3.46 25.93
N TRP A 66 8.88 2.95 26.17
CA TRP A 66 10.02 3.07 25.26
C TRP A 66 9.73 2.49 23.89
N THR A 67 9.12 1.30 23.82
CA THR A 67 8.70 0.67 22.56
C THR A 67 7.84 1.63 21.74
N TYR A 68 6.78 2.17 22.33
CA TYR A 68 5.89 3.10 21.61
C TYR A 68 6.57 4.43 21.24
N LEU A 69 7.48 4.91 22.07
CA LEU A 69 8.26 6.11 21.76
C LEU A 69 9.13 5.92 20.51
N GLU A 70 9.86 4.82 20.43
CA GLU A 70 10.71 4.52 19.28
C GLU A 70 9.91 4.18 18.02
N MET A 71 8.77 3.50 18.16
CA MET A 71 7.84 3.31 17.03
C MET A 71 7.34 4.64 16.46
N ARG A 72 7.03 5.62 17.29
CA ARG A 72 6.62 6.96 16.83
C ARG A 72 7.73 7.70 16.08
N LYS A 73 8.99 7.42 16.40
CA LYS A 73 10.18 7.96 15.71
C LYS A 73 10.56 7.17 14.47
N ASN A 74 9.83 6.10 14.12
CA ASN A 74 10.18 5.10 13.08
C ASN A 74 11.50 4.36 13.33
N ASN A 75 11.99 4.32 14.57
CA ASN A 75 13.18 3.58 14.97
C ASN A 75 12.81 2.12 15.27
N ASN A 76 12.50 1.36 14.22
CA ASN A 76 11.98 -0.01 14.36
C ASN A 76 12.99 -0.96 15.02
N THR A 77 14.30 -0.73 14.85
CA THR A 77 15.36 -1.54 15.47
C THR A 77 15.35 -1.38 16.99
N GLU A 78 15.36 -0.16 17.48
CA GLU A 78 15.29 0.16 18.91
C GLU A 78 13.96 -0.27 19.53
N ALA A 79 12.86 -0.09 18.79
CA ALA A 79 11.55 -0.56 19.22
C ALA A 79 11.53 -2.09 19.44
N LEU A 80 12.21 -2.87 18.58
CA LEU A 80 12.35 -4.32 18.75
C LEU A 80 13.16 -4.69 20.01
N ILE A 81 14.20 -3.94 20.35
CA ILE A 81 14.98 -4.16 21.59
C ILE A 81 14.10 -3.96 22.83
N TYR A 82 13.34 -2.86 22.86
CA TYR A 82 12.48 -2.55 24.01
C TYR A 82 11.27 -3.47 24.12
N ILE A 83 10.70 -3.90 22.98
CA ILE A 83 9.59 -4.86 22.98
C ILE A 83 10.05 -6.23 23.50
N ASP A 84 11.26 -6.66 23.16
CA ASP A 84 11.86 -7.90 23.68
C ASP A 84 12.06 -7.80 25.18
N ARG A 85 12.59 -6.66 25.66
CA ARG A 85 12.73 -6.42 27.08
C ARG A 85 11.39 -6.43 27.84
N THR A 86 10.34 -5.89 27.23
CA THR A 86 8.98 -5.95 27.82
C THR A 86 8.47 -7.39 27.87
N LEU A 87 8.68 -8.16 26.80
CA LEU A 87 8.24 -9.56 26.71
C LEU A 87 9.05 -10.50 27.65
N GLU A 88 10.28 -10.19 28.02
CA GLU A 88 11.00 -10.89 29.08
C GLU A 88 10.27 -10.79 30.42
N LEU A 89 9.62 -9.64 30.69
CA LEU A 89 8.86 -9.38 31.91
C LEU A 89 7.39 -9.84 31.82
N THR A 90 6.82 -9.83 30.61
CA THR A 90 5.44 -10.19 30.32
C THR A 90 5.33 -11.11 29.09
N PRO A 91 5.80 -12.37 29.17
CA PRO A 91 5.95 -13.23 27.99
C PRO A 91 4.64 -13.63 27.31
N ASN A 92 3.50 -13.43 27.98
CA ASN A 92 2.17 -13.77 27.46
C ASN A 92 1.33 -12.53 27.07
N ASP A 93 1.93 -11.34 26.92
CA ASP A 93 1.23 -10.16 26.39
C ASP A 93 1.02 -10.33 24.88
N GLU A 94 -0.14 -10.89 24.50
CA GLU A 94 -0.49 -11.19 23.10
C GLU A 94 -0.58 -9.94 22.24
N GLN A 95 -0.96 -8.79 22.80
CA GLN A 95 -0.98 -7.53 22.05
C GLN A 95 0.45 -7.07 21.71
N LEU A 96 1.35 -7.24 22.66
CA LEU A 96 2.76 -6.88 22.46
C LEU A 96 3.44 -7.86 21.50
N LEU A 97 3.13 -9.15 21.57
CA LEU A 97 3.58 -10.15 20.60
C LEU A 97 3.08 -9.82 19.17
N LEU A 98 1.81 -9.40 19.06
CA LEU A 98 1.25 -8.99 17.77
C LEU A 98 2.01 -7.77 17.18
N GLN A 99 2.33 -6.79 18.03
CA GLN A 99 3.11 -5.62 17.61
C GLN A 99 4.55 -5.99 17.22
N LYS A 100 5.20 -6.90 17.98
CA LYS A 100 6.52 -7.42 17.63
C LYS A 100 6.50 -8.06 16.24
N ALA A 101 5.48 -8.87 15.95
CA ALA A 101 5.36 -9.52 14.65
C ALA A 101 5.20 -8.51 13.51
N TYR A 102 4.43 -7.44 13.69
CA TYR A 102 4.33 -6.37 12.69
C TYR A 102 5.64 -5.59 12.52
N LEU A 103 6.38 -5.31 13.60
CA LEU A 103 7.69 -4.66 13.52
C LEU A 103 8.71 -5.54 12.77
N LEU A 104 8.73 -6.84 13.06
CA LEU A 104 9.57 -7.81 12.35
C LEU A 104 9.23 -7.86 10.86
N ASN A 105 7.94 -7.87 10.51
CA ASN A 105 7.50 -7.81 9.11
C ASN A 105 7.96 -6.52 8.42
N THR A 106 7.84 -5.38 9.09
CA THR A 106 8.33 -4.09 8.57
C THR A 106 9.85 -4.10 8.37
N ALA A 107 10.58 -4.79 9.25
CA ALA A 107 12.03 -5.00 9.15
C ALA A 107 12.43 -6.12 8.16
N GLN A 108 11.49 -6.63 7.35
CA GLN A 108 11.68 -7.74 6.39
C GLN A 108 12.12 -9.08 7.05
N ARG A 109 11.98 -9.21 8.38
CA ARG A 109 12.22 -10.45 9.13
C ARG A 109 10.98 -11.34 9.14
N ASN A 110 10.46 -11.61 7.93
CA ASN A 110 9.19 -12.29 7.72
C ASN A 110 9.09 -13.71 8.32
N PRO A 111 10.15 -14.56 8.33
CA PRO A 111 10.08 -15.86 8.99
C PRO A 111 9.78 -15.77 10.49
N GLU A 112 10.45 -14.84 11.18
CA GLU A 112 10.25 -14.63 12.62
C GLU A 112 8.87 -14.04 12.92
N ALA A 113 8.42 -13.09 12.10
CA ALA A 113 7.07 -12.53 12.19
C ALA A 113 6.01 -13.64 12.03
N LEU A 114 6.19 -14.52 11.04
CA LEU A 114 5.26 -15.61 10.75
C LEU A 114 5.12 -16.59 11.91
N GLU A 115 6.21 -16.94 12.59
CA GLU A 115 6.17 -17.81 13.77
C GLU A 115 5.31 -17.22 14.88
N ILE A 116 5.46 -15.91 15.14
CA ILE A 116 4.65 -15.22 16.17
C ILE A 116 3.19 -15.14 15.72
N PHE A 117 2.90 -14.79 14.46
CA PHE A 117 1.53 -14.76 13.97
C PHE A 117 0.85 -16.15 14.02
N LYS A 118 1.56 -17.22 13.63
CA LYS A 118 1.03 -18.59 13.77
C LYS A 118 0.66 -18.94 15.22
N LYS A 119 1.49 -18.55 16.18
CA LYS A 119 1.19 -18.74 17.61
C LYS A 119 -0.07 -17.97 18.02
N LEU A 120 -0.23 -16.74 17.52
CA LEU A 120 -1.35 -15.87 17.86
C LEU A 120 -2.67 -16.22 17.16
N GLN A 121 -2.67 -17.10 16.15
CA GLN A 121 -3.92 -17.61 15.54
C GLN A 121 -4.82 -18.33 16.56
N SER A 122 -4.23 -18.93 17.61
CA SER A 122 -4.95 -19.60 18.71
C SER A 122 -5.16 -18.69 19.93
N SER A 123 -5.05 -17.37 19.78
CA SER A 123 -5.30 -16.39 20.83
C SER A 123 -6.73 -16.50 21.35
N SER A 124 -6.88 -16.37 22.68
CA SER A 124 -8.19 -16.28 23.33
C SER A 124 -8.91 -14.95 23.01
N ASN A 125 -8.17 -13.93 22.55
CA ASN A 125 -8.72 -12.68 22.08
C ASN A 125 -9.08 -12.79 20.59
N PRO A 126 -10.39 -12.75 20.23
CA PRO A 126 -10.83 -12.93 18.84
C PRO A 126 -10.21 -11.92 17.86
N GLU A 127 -10.02 -10.67 18.28
CA GLU A 127 -9.43 -9.64 17.45
C GLU A 127 -7.96 -9.93 17.13
N THR A 128 -7.20 -10.37 18.14
CA THR A 128 -5.80 -10.80 17.96
C THR A 128 -5.71 -12.01 17.05
N ALA A 129 -6.57 -13.01 17.25
CA ALA A 129 -6.61 -14.21 16.42
C ALA A 129 -6.91 -13.89 14.95
N VAL A 130 -7.90 -13.06 14.66
CA VAL A 130 -8.26 -12.63 13.29
C VAL A 130 -7.12 -11.87 12.62
N LYS A 131 -6.50 -10.90 13.32
CA LYS A 131 -5.34 -10.15 12.80
C LYS A 131 -4.17 -11.07 12.51
N ALA A 132 -3.89 -12.01 13.40
CA ALA A 132 -2.82 -12.98 13.22
C ALA A 132 -3.11 -13.94 12.04
N GLN A 133 -4.34 -14.40 11.90
CA GLN A 133 -4.77 -15.25 10.79
C GLN A 133 -4.60 -14.52 9.45
N GLN A 134 -5.04 -13.28 9.35
CA GLN A 134 -4.86 -12.47 8.15
C GLN A 134 -3.39 -12.22 7.82
N ALA A 135 -2.57 -11.94 8.84
CA ALA A 135 -1.12 -11.76 8.66
C ALA A 135 -0.44 -13.05 8.21
N VAL A 136 -0.84 -14.22 8.76
CA VAL A 136 -0.35 -15.52 8.29
C VAL A 136 -0.73 -15.77 6.84
N LEU A 137 -1.97 -15.50 6.43
CA LEU A 137 -2.39 -15.63 5.03
C LEU A 137 -1.55 -14.74 4.11
N ASN A 138 -1.34 -13.49 4.51
CA ASN A 138 -0.54 -12.54 3.73
C ASN A 138 0.93 -12.95 3.66
N LEU A 139 1.51 -13.40 4.78
CA LEU A 139 2.92 -13.78 4.88
C LEU A 139 3.17 -15.21 4.40
N SER A 140 2.26 -16.17 4.56
CA SER A 140 2.46 -17.53 4.07
C SER A 140 2.37 -17.62 2.55
N GLY A 141 1.75 -16.64 1.89
CA GLY A 141 1.97 -16.38 0.45
C GLY A 141 3.43 -15.99 0.15
N THR A 142 4.17 -15.46 1.14
CA THR A 142 5.55 -14.96 1.00
C THR A 142 6.61 -15.79 1.76
N THR A 143 6.19 -16.72 2.65
CA THR A 143 7.11 -17.38 3.62
C THR A 143 6.94 -18.90 3.71
N SER A 144 6.83 -19.60 2.61
CA SER A 144 7.43 -20.94 2.65
C SER A 144 8.93 -20.69 2.61
N GLY A 145 9.74 -21.17 3.55
CA GLY A 145 11.18 -20.93 3.74
C GLY A 145 12.13 -21.26 2.56
N GLN A 146 11.61 -21.14 1.39
CA GLN A 146 12.14 -20.73 0.09
C GLN A 146 11.41 -19.40 -0.20
N THR A 147 12.14 -18.32 -0.39
CA THR A 147 11.65 -17.20 -1.21
C THR A 147 10.90 -17.88 -2.35
N LYS A 148 9.56 -17.67 -2.47
CA LYS A 148 8.89 -18.09 -3.71
C LYS A 148 9.61 -17.29 -4.79
N ASN A 149 10.58 -17.95 -5.44
CA ASN A 149 11.30 -17.38 -6.56
C ASN A 149 10.37 -17.26 -7.77
N THR A 150 9.12 -17.66 -7.63
CA THR A 150 8.11 -17.68 -8.69
C THR A 150 6.94 -16.77 -8.34
N PHE A 151 6.32 -16.24 -9.36
CA PHE A 151 5.07 -15.48 -9.26
C PHE A 151 4.12 -15.88 -10.38
N THR A 152 2.84 -15.67 -10.15
CA THR A 152 1.78 -15.71 -11.16
C THR A 152 0.95 -14.45 -11.03
N ASP A 153 0.81 -13.70 -12.11
CA ASP A 153 0.02 -12.48 -12.15
C ASP A 153 -1.14 -12.60 -13.13
N ILE A 154 -2.27 -12.08 -12.71
CA ILE A 154 -3.45 -11.87 -13.55
C ILE A 154 -3.74 -10.38 -13.55
N TYR A 155 -3.71 -9.78 -14.71
CA TYR A 155 -4.11 -8.40 -14.93
C TYR A 155 -5.27 -8.34 -15.92
N PHE A 156 -6.40 -7.78 -15.50
CA PHE A 156 -7.57 -7.57 -16.33
C PHE A 156 -8.11 -6.16 -16.05
N SER A 157 -8.15 -5.31 -17.08
CA SER A 157 -8.50 -3.91 -16.89
C SER A 157 -9.39 -3.39 -18.03
N PRO A 158 -10.62 -3.91 -18.17
CA PRO A 158 -11.56 -3.38 -19.16
C PRO A 158 -11.86 -1.92 -18.90
N SER A 159 -11.89 -1.14 -19.98
CA SER A 159 -12.19 0.28 -19.92
C SER A 159 -13.13 0.69 -21.04
N PHE A 160 -13.93 1.72 -20.79
CA PHE A 160 -14.75 2.40 -21.80
C PHE A 160 -14.22 3.82 -21.98
N GLU A 161 -14.02 4.22 -23.24
CA GLU A 161 -13.55 5.53 -23.66
C GLU A 161 -14.65 6.26 -24.42
N GLY A 162 -15.34 7.18 -23.74
CA GLY A 162 -16.51 7.87 -24.29
C GLY A 162 -16.21 8.72 -25.53
N ARG A 163 -14.99 9.29 -25.66
CA ARG A 163 -14.60 10.05 -26.84
C ARG A 163 -14.61 9.25 -28.14
N TYR A 164 -14.49 7.94 -28.06
CA TYR A 164 -14.47 7.02 -29.21
C TYR A 164 -15.63 6.02 -29.19
N ASP A 165 -16.49 6.11 -28.17
CA ASP A 165 -17.58 5.15 -27.93
C ASP A 165 -17.09 3.69 -27.96
N THR A 166 -15.91 3.45 -27.37
CA THR A 166 -15.20 2.18 -27.48
C THR A 166 -14.92 1.59 -26.10
N ALA A 167 -15.24 0.31 -25.92
CA ALA A 167 -14.71 -0.48 -24.82
C ALA A 167 -13.46 -1.26 -25.24
N ILE A 168 -12.47 -1.33 -24.36
CA ILE A 168 -11.20 -2.05 -24.54
C ILE A 168 -11.11 -3.11 -23.44
N LEU A 169 -10.78 -4.34 -23.83
CA LEU A 169 -10.74 -5.51 -22.94
C LEU A 169 -9.33 -6.12 -22.93
N PRO A 170 -8.40 -5.57 -22.13
CA PRO A 170 -7.08 -6.14 -21.94
C PRO A 170 -7.08 -7.22 -20.87
N LEU A 171 -6.48 -8.37 -21.16
CA LEU A 171 -6.17 -9.43 -20.20
C LEU A 171 -4.71 -9.83 -20.42
N LYS A 172 -3.94 -9.91 -19.32
CA LYS A 172 -2.57 -10.42 -19.35
C LYS A 172 -2.33 -11.37 -18.19
N LEU A 173 -1.74 -12.52 -18.51
CA LEU A 173 -1.29 -13.52 -17.56
C LEU A 173 0.22 -13.58 -17.61
N ARG A 174 0.90 -13.67 -16.48
CA ARG A 174 2.33 -13.88 -16.38
C ARG A 174 2.63 -14.99 -15.37
N TYR A 175 3.61 -15.79 -15.69
CA TYR A 175 4.23 -16.74 -14.77
C TYR A 175 5.74 -16.68 -14.92
N GLY A 176 6.43 -16.55 -13.80
CA GLY A 176 7.87 -16.33 -13.87
C GLY A 176 8.60 -16.48 -12.55
N HIS A 177 9.86 -16.07 -12.59
CA HIS A 177 10.78 -16.14 -11.47
C HIS A 177 11.35 -14.74 -11.17
N TYR A 178 11.57 -14.49 -9.90
CA TYR A 178 12.38 -13.34 -9.45
C TYR A 178 13.86 -13.69 -9.57
N TRP A 179 14.69 -12.67 -9.85
CA TRP A 179 16.14 -12.79 -9.90
C TRP A 179 16.82 -11.50 -9.40
N GLY A 180 18.15 -11.61 -9.13
CA GLY A 180 18.93 -10.51 -8.60
C GLY A 180 18.77 -10.29 -7.10
N GLU A 181 19.58 -9.41 -6.55
CA GLU A 181 19.49 -9.02 -5.13
C GLU A 181 18.13 -8.34 -4.87
N GLU A 182 17.54 -8.64 -3.71
CA GLU A 182 16.24 -8.12 -3.28
C GLU A 182 15.10 -8.36 -4.29
N ASN A 183 15.20 -9.40 -5.14
CA ASN A 183 14.20 -9.71 -6.17
C ASN A 183 13.93 -8.53 -7.13
N ARG A 184 14.95 -7.75 -7.45
CA ARG A 184 14.83 -6.56 -8.30
C ARG A 184 14.53 -6.86 -9.75
N GLY A 185 14.72 -8.12 -10.18
CA GLY A 185 14.43 -8.58 -11.53
C GLY A 185 13.34 -9.63 -11.58
N GLN A 186 12.66 -9.73 -12.71
CA GLN A 186 11.71 -10.77 -13.04
C GLN A 186 12.03 -11.30 -14.45
N ILE A 187 11.93 -12.62 -14.64
CA ILE A 187 11.88 -13.26 -15.96
C ILE A 187 10.61 -14.10 -16.02
N TYR A 188 9.84 -13.98 -17.09
CA TYR A 188 8.51 -14.60 -17.16
C TYR A 188 8.10 -14.99 -18.57
N GLY A 189 7.25 -16.01 -18.66
CA GLY A 189 6.39 -16.23 -19.80
C GLY A 189 5.10 -15.44 -19.64
N PHE A 190 4.52 -14.97 -20.74
CA PHE A 190 3.24 -14.27 -20.70
C PHE A 190 2.32 -14.66 -21.85
N ALA A 191 1.03 -14.52 -21.59
CA ALA A 191 -0.03 -14.53 -22.59
C ALA A 191 -0.90 -13.31 -22.36
N SER A 192 -1.23 -12.59 -23.42
CA SER A 192 -2.13 -11.45 -23.36
C SER A 192 -3.11 -11.45 -24.52
N ILE A 193 -4.27 -10.87 -24.29
CA ILE A 193 -5.27 -10.59 -25.31
C ILE A 193 -5.77 -9.17 -25.10
N ASN A 194 -5.89 -8.44 -26.16
CA ASN A 194 -6.50 -7.12 -26.17
C ASN A 194 -7.50 -7.03 -27.33
N ARG A 195 -8.68 -6.53 -27.04
CA ARG A 195 -9.76 -6.39 -28.03
C ARG A 195 -10.59 -5.15 -27.73
N ASP A 196 -10.78 -4.31 -28.71
CA ASP A 196 -11.75 -3.22 -28.65
C ASP A 196 -13.10 -3.63 -29.31
N THR A 197 -14.16 -2.85 -29.05
CA THR A 197 -15.51 -3.14 -29.54
C THR A 197 -15.85 -2.48 -30.87
N GLN A 198 -15.04 -1.54 -31.34
CA GLN A 198 -15.33 -0.76 -32.56
C GLN A 198 -14.59 -1.25 -33.79
N SER A 199 -13.40 -1.82 -33.60
CA SER A 199 -12.58 -2.26 -34.73
C SER A 199 -13.20 -3.46 -35.43
N THR A 200 -13.39 -3.32 -36.73
CA THR A 200 -13.90 -4.36 -37.64
C THR A 200 -12.84 -4.74 -38.68
N GLY A 201 -12.95 -5.91 -39.30
CA GLY A 201 -12.03 -6.31 -40.37
C GLY A 201 -12.12 -5.42 -41.61
N GLY A 202 -11.08 -5.43 -42.44
CA GLY A 202 -11.03 -4.79 -43.75
C GLY A 202 -10.29 -3.45 -43.84
N ALA A 203 -10.26 -2.67 -42.75
CA ALA A 203 -9.51 -1.42 -42.69
C ALA A 203 -8.72 -1.33 -41.38
N ARG A 204 -7.59 -0.67 -41.38
CA ARG A 204 -6.87 -0.33 -40.13
C ARG A 204 -7.79 0.56 -39.28
N PRO A 205 -7.91 0.27 -37.97
CA PRO A 205 -8.58 1.18 -37.05
C PRO A 205 -7.90 2.55 -37.10
N GLU A 206 -8.71 3.61 -37.14
CA GLU A 206 -8.16 4.98 -37.13
C GLU A 206 -7.48 5.35 -35.80
N ILE A 207 -7.68 4.54 -34.74
CA ILE A 207 -7.32 4.96 -33.40
C ILE A 207 -6.43 3.94 -32.79
N ILE A 208 -6.47 2.82 -32.50
CA ILE A 208 -5.54 1.92 -31.80
C ILE A 208 -5.60 0.51 -32.41
N ASP A 209 -4.52 0.07 -33.00
CA ASP A 209 -4.43 -1.28 -33.56
C ASP A 209 -3.80 -2.25 -32.54
N GLN A 210 -4.48 -2.49 -31.45
CA GLN A 210 -4.04 -3.45 -30.42
C GLN A 210 -4.87 -4.73 -30.37
N ASN A 211 -5.69 -4.99 -31.38
CA ASN A 211 -6.58 -6.16 -31.42
C ASN A 211 -5.79 -7.45 -31.71
N ALA A 212 -5.12 -7.97 -30.68
CA ALA A 212 -4.25 -9.13 -30.83
C ALA A 212 -4.24 -10.04 -29.60
N ALA A 213 -3.96 -11.31 -29.84
CA ALA A 213 -3.49 -12.26 -28.83
C ALA A 213 -1.96 -12.37 -28.96
N ILE A 214 -1.23 -12.27 -27.85
CA ILE A 214 0.24 -12.26 -27.84
C ILE A 214 0.72 -13.30 -26.84
N VAL A 215 1.70 -14.11 -27.20
CA VAL A 215 2.38 -15.05 -26.32
C VAL A 215 3.88 -14.82 -26.44
N GLY A 216 4.58 -14.79 -25.33
CA GLY A 216 5.99 -14.50 -25.33
C GLY A 216 6.70 -14.70 -24.01
N VAL A 217 7.92 -14.21 -23.96
CA VAL A 217 8.76 -14.14 -22.77
C VAL A 217 9.13 -12.70 -22.49
N GLY A 218 9.32 -12.38 -21.23
CA GLY A 218 9.67 -11.04 -20.83
C GLY A 218 10.62 -11.02 -19.65
N THR A 219 11.25 -9.89 -19.47
CA THR A 219 12.03 -9.58 -18.28
C THR A 219 11.77 -8.16 -17.86
N ASN A 220 11.82 -7.89 -16.58
CA ASN A 220 11.93 -6.54 -16.07
C ASN A 220 13.01 -6.47 -14.99
N TYR A 221 13.53 -5.28 -14.79
CA TYR A 221 14.56 -5.01 -13.79
C TYR A 221 14.40 -3.61 -13.21
N ARG A 222 14.52 -3.51 -11.88
CA ARG A 222 14.52 -2.25 -11.14
C ARG A 222 15.94 -1.89 -10.71
N PRO A 223 16.68 -1.10 -11.50
CA PRO A 223 18.06 -0.74 -11.19
C PRO A 223 18.17 0.28 -10.05
N TRP A 224 17.10 1.02 -9.77
CA TRP A 224 17.05 2.06 -8.74
C TRP A 224 16.16 1.64 -7.56
N GLU A 225 16.24 2.37 -6.49
CA GLU A 225 15.34 2.18 -5.34
C GLU A 225 13.92 2.71 -5.62
N TRP A 226 13.78 3.57 -6.62
CA TRP A 226 12.48 4.05 -7.07
C TRP A 226 11.70 2.93 -7.78
N PRO A 227 10.37 2.96 -7.73
CA PRO A 227 9.51 1.98 -8.40
C PRO A 227 9.46 2.21 -9.91
N LEU A 228 10.64 2.27 -10.54
CA LEU A 228 10.84 2.44 -11.97
C LEU A 228 11.56 1.20 -12.53
N TYR A 229 10.93 0.53 -13.48
CA TYR A 229 11.36 -0.72 -14.06
C TYR A 229 11.73 -0.54 -15.53
N LEU A 230 12.88 -1.05 -15.92
CA LEU A 230 13.21 -1.36 -17.29
C LEU A 230 12.54 -2.68 -17.67
N TYR A 231 11.93 -2.78 -18.84
CA TYR A 231 11.36 -4.04 -19.29
C TYR A 231 11.60 -4.32 -20.77
N LEU A 232 11.59 -5.61 -21.10
CA LEU A 232 11.65 -6.14 -22.47
C LEU A 232 10.69 -7.32 -22.55
N GLU A 233 9.84 -7.34 -23.57
CA GLU A 233 8.96 -8.46 -23.91
C GLU A 233 9.18 -8.84 -25.37
N LEU A 234 9.38 -10.13 -25.63
CA LEU A 234 9.58 -10.70 -26.95
C LEU A 234 8.52 -11.79 -27.17
N GLY A 235 7.76 -11.70 -28.23
CA GLY A 235 6.70 -12.66 -28.49
C GLY A 235 6.24 -12.73 -29.94
N GLY A 236 5.30 -13.62 -30.17
CA GLY A 236 4.50 -13.68 -31.38
C GLY A 236 3.08 -13.20 -31.10
N SER A 237 2.50 -12.51 -32.02
CA SER A 237 1.14 -11.99 -31.95
C SER A 237 0.26 -12.53 -33.08
N TYR A 238 -1.01 -12.73 -32.80
CA TYR A 238 -2.03 -13.08 -33.76
C TYR A 238 -3.12 -12.00 -33.79
N ASP A 239 -3.31 -11.35 -34.95
CA ASP A 239 -4.33 -10.32 -35.12
C ASP A 239 -5.75 -10.92 -35.03
N LEU A 240 -6.57 -10.39 -34.14
CA LEU A 240 -7.95 -10.86 -33.89
C LEU A 240 -8.95 -10.33 -34.90
N ILE A 241 -8.55 -9.36 -35.70
CA ILE A 241 -9.31 -8.80 -36.82
C ILE A 241 -8.51 -8.95 -38.11
N ASP A 242 -9.21 -9.02 -39.22
CA ASP A 242 -8.58 -9.13 -40.55
C ASP A 242 -8.30 -7.74 -41.11
N LEU A 243 -7.00 -7.40 -41.25
CA LEU A 243 -6.55 -6.08 -41.66
C LEU A 243 -5.83 -6.09 -43.02
N ASN A 244 -6.07 -7.10 -43.88
CA ASN A 244 -5.40 -7.31 -45.16
C ASN A 244 -3.86 -7.37 -45.04
N ARG A 245 -3.37 -7.98 -43.97
CA ARG A 245 -1.95 -8.21 -43.68
C ARG A 245 -1.80 -9.58 -43.00
N ASP A 246 -0.55 -10.02 -42.84
CA ASP A 246 -0.26 -11.27 -42.12
C ASP A 246 -0.78 -11.19 -40.69
N LYS A 247 -1.60 -12.17 -40.30
CA LYS A 247 -2.16 -12.25 -38.95
C LYS A 247 -1.13 -12.60 -37.89
N LEU A 248 -0.10 -13.37 -38.27
CA LEU A 248 1.02 -13.68 -37.40
C LEU A 248 2.12 -12.64 -37.56
N ARG A 249 2.45 -11.98 -36.45
CA ARG A 249 3.45 -10.91 -36.42
C ARG A 249 4.37 -11.05 -35.22
N GLU A 250 5.55 -10.51 -35.30
CA GLU A 250 6.40 -10.31 -34.13
C GLU A 250 5.77 -9.29 -33.17
N SER A 251 6.06 -9.44 -31.89
CA SER A 251 5.70 -8.47 -30.86
C SER A 251 6.89 -8.24 -29.94
N ILE A 252 7.56 -7.12 -30.16
CA ILE A 252 8.71 -6.68 -29.36
C ILE A 252 8.33 -5.38 -28.69
N ASN A 253 8.35 -5.37 -27.35
CA ASN A 253 8.07 -4.20 -26.54
C ASN A 253 9.19 -4.00 -25.54
N PHE A 254 9.74 -2.80 -25.47
CA PHE A 254 10.75 -2.47 -24.47
C PHE A 254 10.61 -1.02 -24.00
N GLY A 255 10.94 -0.78 -22.75
CA GLY A 255 10.79 0.56 -22.21
C GLY A 255 10.99 0.66 -20.71
N LEU A 256 10.45 1.75 -20.19
CA LEU A 256 10.41 2.11 -18.78
C LEU A 256 8.95 2.14 -18.31
N THR A 257 8.68 1.60 -17.11
CA THR A 257 7.38 1.76 -16.48
C THR A 257 7.54 1.96 -14.97
N GLY A 258 6.69 2.77 -14.39
CA GLY A 258 6.71 3.03 -12.96
C GLY A 258 5.35 3.39 -12.41
N TYR A 259 5.16 3.05 -11.14
CA TYR A 259 3.94 3.36 -10.41
C TYR A 259 4.26 3.61 -8.94
N GLN A 260 3.69 4.67 -8.38
CA GLN A 260 3.84 5.00 -6.98
C GLN A 260 2.59 5.67 -6.44
N GLU A 261 2.19 5.26 -5.25
CA GLU A 261 1.16 5.93 -4.45
C GLU A 261 1.76 6.50 -3.17
N TRP A 262 1.28 7.67 -2.76
CA TRP A 262 1.61 8.32 -1.49
C TRP A 262 0.32 8.64 -0.76
N TYR A 263 0.33 8.47 0.57
CA TYR A 263 -0.78 8.80 1.45
C TYR A 263 -0.29 9.65 2.61
N TRP A 264 -0.95 10.77 2.85
CA TRP A 264 -0.66 11.67 3.97
C TRP A 264 -1.84 11.68 4.92
N HIS A 265 -1.55 11.54 6.22
CA HIS A 265 -2.54 11.59 7.27
C HIS A 265 -2.66 13.02 7.78
N ASP A 266 -3.89 13.46 8.04
CA ASP A 266 -4.11 14.64 8.86
C ASP A 266 -3.86 14.27 10.33
N SER A 267 -2.85 14.86 10.95
CA SER A 267 -2.34 14.48 12.26
C SER A 267 -3.27 14.85 13.43
N GLU A 268 -4.36 15.55 13.18
CA GLU A 268 -5.18 16.14 14.25
C GLU A 268 -6.49 15.42 14.58
N THR A 269 -6.92 14.42 13.83
CA THR A 269 -8.17 13.68 14.11
C THR A 269 -7.94 12.33 14.79
N SER A 270 -7.07 12.29 15.77
CA SER A 270 -6.69 11.08 16.54
C SER A 270 -7.82 10.42 17.35
N HIS A 271 -9.06 10.86 17.24
CA HIS A 271 -10.20 10.32 17.99
C HIS A 271 -11.18 9.51 17.12
N SER A 272 -10.96 9.40 15.80
CA SER A 272 -11.77 8.50 14.98
C SER A 272 -11.32 7.06 15.18
N PRO A 273 -12.25 6.12 15.32
CA PRO A 273 -11.90 4.69 15.38
C PRO A 273 -11.09 4.33 14.12
N VAL A 274 -10.15 3.40 14.26
CA VAL A 274 -9.20 2.93 13.22
C VAL A 274 -9.89 2.55 11.89
N THR A 275 -11.19 2.31 11.95
CA THR A 275 -12.08 1.88 10.87
C THR A 275 -12.54 2.97 9.90
N GLN A 276 -12.25 4.25 10.18
CA GLN A 276 -12.67 5.37 9.32
C GLN A 276 -11.52 6.38 9.17
N LYS A 277 -10.67 6.16 8.18
CA LYS A 277 -9.56 7.09 7.89
C LYS A 277 -9.84 7.89 6.63
N THR A 278 -9.65 9.20 6.73
CA THR A 278 -9.57 10.08 5.57
C THR A 278 -8.11 10.50 5.38
N GLN A 279 -7.61 10.38 4.17
CA GLN A 279 -6.21 10.64 3.84
C GLN A 279 -6.15 11.44 2.55
N TYR A 280 -5.24 12.38 2.47
CA TYR A 280 -4.85 12.93 1.18
C TYR A 280 -3.95 11.94 0.46
N PHE A 281 -4.11 11.76 -0.85
CA PHE A 281 -3.28 10.86 -1.64
C PHE A 281 -2.79 11.50 -2.94
N ALA A 282 -1.69 10.97 -3.45
CA ALA A 282 -1.27 11.15 -4.82
C ALA A 282 -0.86 9.79 -5.42
N GLU A 283 -1.19 9.60 -6.69
CA GLU A 283 -0.85 8.42 -7.50
C GLU A 283 -0.14 8.91 -8.75
N LEU A 284 1.04 8.38 -9.02
CA LEU A 284 1.81 8.65 -10.23
C LEU A 284 2.04 7.35 -11.00
N TYR A 285 1.65 7.33 -12.24
CA TYR A 285 1.99 6.30 -13.21
C TYR A 285 2.75 6.91 -14.37
N GLY A 286 3.81 6.24 -14.81
CA GLY A 286 4.56 6.60 -16.00
C GLY A 286 4.94 5.37 -16.81
N ASN A 287 4.85 5.48 -18.12
CA ASN A 287 5.34 4.48 -19.07
C ASN A 287 5.95 5.19 -20.28
N ALA A 288 7.09 4.72 -20.75
CA ALA A 288 7.67 5.16 -22.00
C ALA A 288 8.27 3.94 -22.70
N ALA A 289 7.69 3.53 -23.81
CA ALA A 289 8.06 2.27 -24.47
C ALA A 289 7.93 2.32 -25.98
N SER A 290 8.73 1.49 -26.63
CA SER A 290 8.66 1.22 -28.07
C SER A 290 7.89 -0.08 -28.32
N TYR A 291 7.05 -0.06 -29.35
CA TYR A 291 6.16 -1.17 -29.72
C TYR A 291 6.36 -1.54 -31.20
N SER A 292 6.88 -2.74 -31.46
CA SER A 292 7.12 -3.18 -32.85
C SER A 292 5.84 -3.32 -33.67
N ARG A 293 4.71 -3.63 -32.99
CA ARG A 293 3.39 -3.71 -33.64
C ARG A 293 2.87 -2.37 -34.15
N GLU A 294 3.39 -1.27 -33.64
CA GLU A 294 3.12 0.12 -34.01
C GLU A 294 4.32 0.75 -34.75
N ASP A 295 4.98 -0.04 -35.61
CA ASP A 295 6.13 0.38 -36.37
C ASP A 295 7.26 1.00 -35.51
N TYR A 296 7.52 0.38 -34.36
CA TYR A 296 8.49 0.84 -33.33
C TYR A 296 8.19 2.25 -32.78
N ASN A 297 6.92 2.66 -32.85
CA ASN A 297 6.47 3.90 -32.21
C ASN A 297 6.85 3.93 -30.74
N VAL A 298 7.47 5.02 -30.30
CA VAL A 298 7.79 5.26 -28.89
C VAL A 298 6.66 6.06 -28.29
N ILE A 299 5.95 5.47 -27.32
CA ILE A 299 4.79 6.08 -26.67
C ILE A 299 5.15 6.37 -25.22
N GLY A 300 5.00 7.63 -24.81
CA GLY A 300 5.11 8.10 -23.45
C GLY A 300 3.73 8.39 -22.87
N ASP A 301 3.39 7.79 -21.72
CA ASP A 301 2.12 7.95 -21.00
C ASP A 301 2.41 8.34 -19.54
N LEU A 302 1.91 9.50 -19.11
CA LEU A 302 2.08 9.99 -17.74
C LEU A 302 0.71 10.33 -17.15
N ARG A 303 0.41 9.77 -15.98
CA ARG A 303 -0.84 9.97 -15.26
C ARG A 303 -0.56 10.36 -13.83
N LEU A 304 -1.10 11.47 -13.39
CA LEU A 304 -1.09 11.93 -12.00
C LEU A 304 -2.53 12.01 -11.50
N ARG A 305 -2.82 11.40 -10.37
CA ARG A 305 -4.08 11.54 -9.64
C ARG A 305 -3.80 12.06 -8.25
N THR A 306 -4.56 13.02 -7.78
CA THR A 306 -4.39 13.56 -6.42
C THR A 306 -5.74 13.96 -5.84
N GLY A 307 -5.94 13.69 -4.56
CA GLY A 307 -7.24 13.93 -3.92
C GLY A 307 -7.38 13.28 -2.56
N TRP A 308 -8.59 12.88 -2.23
CA TRP A 308 -8.93 12.32 -0.93
C TRP A 308 -9.29 10.84 -1.04
N ASN A 309 -8.76 10.06 -0.10
CA ASN A 309 -9.06 8.65 0.09
C ASN A 309 -9.87 8.48 1.39
N PHE A 310 -11.04 7.91 1.28
CA PHE A 310 -11.97 7.61 2.37
C PHE A 310 -11.98 6.10 2.59
N ASN A 311 -11.27 5.63 3.61
CA ASN A 311 -11.32 4.23 3.99
C ASN A 311 -12.53 4.00 4.90
N ARG A 312 -13.35 3.00 4.58
CA ARG A 312 -14.53 2.57 5.33
C ARG A 312 -14.50 1.05 5.51
N GLU A 313 -14.62 0.59 6.74
CA GLU A 313 -14.41 -0.81 7.17
C GLU A 313 -15.16 -1.84 6.29
N HIS A 314 -16.41 -1.55 5.93
CA HIS A 314 -17.25 -2.48 5.16
C HIS A 314 -17.35 -2.14 3.67
N LEU A 315 -17.03 -0.91 3.29
CA LEU A 315 -17.13 -0.44 1.90
C LEU A 315 -15.81 -0.46 1.16
N GLY A 316 -14.68 -0.56 1.90
CA GLY A 316 -13.34 -0.43 1.34
C GLY A 316 -12.93 1.02 1.12
N ASN A 317 -12.13 1.25 0.11
CA ASN A 317 -11.58 2.57 -0.23
C ASN A 317 -12.43 3.27 -1.28
N ILE A 318 -12.81 4.51 -0.99
CA ILE A 318 -13.44 5.42 -1.95
C ILE A 318 -12.48 6.58 -2.15
N GLN A 319 -12.11 6.87 -3.39
CA GLN A 319 -11.23 7.99 -3.73
C GLN A 319 -11.98 9.00 -4.57
N THR A 320 -11.81 10.29 -4.26
CA THR A 320 -12.23 11.41 -5.11
C THR A 320 -10.99 12.20 -5.47
N TYR A 321 -10.77 12.49 -6.76
CA TYR A 321 -9.50 13.06 -7.20
C TYR A 321 -9.64 13.93 -8.44
N LEU A 322 -8.60 14.70 -8.68
CA LEU A 322 -8.30 15.32 -9.96
C LEU A 322 -7.22 14.49 -10.65
N LYS A 323 -7.42 14.19 -11.93
CA LYS A 323 -6.46 13.48 -12.78
C LYS A 323 -5.90 14.41 -13.83
N LEU A 324 -4.58 14.42 -13.96
CA LEU A 324 -3.85 14.93 -15.12
C LEU A 324 -3.29 13.74 -15.90
N HIS A 325 -3.51 13.73 -17.20
CA HIS A 325 -2.99 12.70 -18.10
C HIS A 325 -2.38 13.36 -19.34
N THR A 326 -1.20 12.93 -19.70
CA THR A 326 -0.59 13.28 -20.97
C THR A 326 0.00 12.04 -21.63
N ILE A 327 -0.22 11.94 -22.92
CA ILE A 327 0.35 10.89 -23.76
C ILE A 327 0.96 11.56 -25.00
N ASN A 328 2.15 11.09 -25.39
CA ASN A 328 2.86 11.57 -26.58
C ASN A 328 3.54 10.40 -27.27
N ASP A 329 3.67 10.46 -28.58
CA ASP A 329 4.35 9.46 -29.36
C ASP A 329 5.32 10.04 -30.40
N SER A 330 6.21 9.19 -30.91
CA SER A 330 7.21 9.58 -31.91
C SER A 330 6.64 9.68 -33.31
N ASN A 331 5.52 9.02 -33.61
CA ASN A 331 4.90 8.99 -34.93
C ASN A 331 3.90 10.13 -35.17
N ASN A 332 3.67 10.99 -34.14
CA ASN A 332 2.72 12.10 -34.18
C ASN A 332 1.26 11.68 -34.47
N GLU A 333 0.87 10.49 -34.01
CA GLU A 333 -0.50 10.03 -34.09
C GLU A 333 -1.39 10.88 -33.18
N PHE A 334 -2.40 11.55 -33.71
CA PHE A 334 -3.18 12.53 -32.93
C PHE A 334 -3.77 11.94 -31.63
N TYR A 335 -4.17 10.66 -31.67
CA TYR A 335 -4.78 9.96 -30.53
C TYR A 335 -3.79 9.62 -29.41
N ASN A 336 -2.48 9.62 -29.70
CA ASN A 336 -1.38 9.47 -28.77
C ASN A 336 -0.68 10.79 -28.44
N ASN A 337 -1.19 11.93 -28.86
CA ASN A 337 -0.58 13.24 -28.64
C ASN A 337 -1.60 14.19 -28.04
N LEU A 338 -1.83 14.03 -26.73
CA LEU A 338 -2.87 14.76 -26.02
C LEU A 338 -2.49 15.07 -24.57
N ALA A 339 -3.19 16.05 -24.01
CA ALA A 339 -3.23 16.31 -22.58
C ALA A 339 -4.67 16.47 -22.14
N GLU A 340 -5.04 15.87 -21.03
CA GLU A 340 -6.39 15.93 -20.48
C GLU A 340 -6.35 16.10 -18.95
N LEU A 341 -7.33 16.80 -18.42
CA LEU A 341 -7.51 17.06 -17.00
C LEU A 341 -8.99 16.86 -16.65
N GLY A 342 -9.26 16.26 -15.49
CA GLY A 342 -10.64 16.10 -15.05
C GLY A 342 -10.80 15.42 -13.71
N PRO A 343 -12.00 15.53 -13.11
CA PRO A 343 -12.35 14.85 -11.86
C PRO A 343 -12.58 13.36 -12.08
N GLY A 344 -12.35 12.60 -11.04
CA GLY A 344 -12.63 11.17 -10.98
C GLY A 344 -13.05 10.71 -9.59
N ILE A 345 -13.71 9.56 -9.60
CA ILE A 345 -14.03 8.79 -8.41
C ILE A 345 -13.56 7.36 -8.63
N ALA A 346 -13.00 6.76 -7.58
CA ALA A 346 -12.68 5.34 -7.57
C ALA A 346 -13.27 4.65 -6.34
N TRP A 347 -13.59 3.39 -6.50
CA TRP A 347 -14.02 2.51 -5.43
C TRP A 347 -13.28 1.18 -5.51
N GLN A 348 -12.76 0.74 -4.36
CA GLN A 348 -12.12 -0.56 -4.19
C GLN A 348 -12.71 -1.23 -2.94
N PRO A 349 -13.44 -2.35 -3.09
CA PRO A 349 -13.95 -3.14 -1.98
C PRO A 349 -12.83 -3.56 -1.00
N ALA A 350 -13.18 -3.75 0.29
CA ALA A 350 -12.20 -4.06 1.33
C ALA A 350 -11.45 -5.39 1.07
N ASP A 351 -12.16 -6.42 0.61
CA ASP A 351 -11.66 -7.80 0.58
C ASP A 351 -11.48 -8.34 -0.85
N PHE A 352 -11.52 -7.46 -1.86
CA PHE A 352 -11.44 -7.90 -3.24
C PHE A 352 -10.50 -7.01 -4.07
N PRO A 353 -9.57 -7.58 -4.85
CA PRO A 353 -8.57 -6.82 -5.63
C PRO A 353 -9.16 -6.22 -6.91
N LEU A 354 -10.31 -5.59 -6.79
CA LEU A 354 -11.03 -4.91 -7.86
C LEU A 354 -11.06 -3.42 -7.57
N LYS A 355 -10.73 -2.59 -8.56
CA LYS A 355 -10.84 -1.13 -8.48
C LYS A 355 -11.68 -0.62 -9.64
N LEU A 356 -12.80 0.01 -9.35
CA LEU A 356 -13.65 0.70 -10.33
C LEU A 356 -13.31 2.18 -10.33
N ARG A 357 -13.08 2.77 -11.50
CA ARG A 357 -12.87 4.21 -11.70
C ARG A 357 -13.89 4.77 -12.68
N ILE A 358 -14.38 5.95 -12.39
CA ILE A 358 -15.20 6.76 -13.31
C ILE A 358 -14.56 8.15 -13.36
N GLU A 359 -14.22 8.61 -14.55
CA GLU A 359 -13.51 9.86 -14.78
C GLU A 359 -14.22 10.68 -15.87
N GLN A 360 -14.33 11.99 -15.67
CA GLN A 360 -14.79 12.92 -16.70
C GLN A 360 -13.61 13.83 -17.06
N MET A 361 -13.06 13.62 -18.24
CA MET A 361 -11.85 14.30 -18.69
C MET A 361 -12.18 15.34 -19.74
N TYR A 362 -11.45 16.45 -19.72
CA TYR A 362 -11.48 17.52 -20.71
C TYR A 362 -10.07 17.63 -21.32
N GLY A 363 -9.97 17.42 -22.61
CA GLY A 363 -8.67 17.24 -23.25
C GLY A 363 -8.48 18.05 -24.52
N LYS A 364 -7.20 18.09 -24.90
CA LYS A 364 -6.74 18.73 -26.13
C LYS A 364 -5.68 17.86 -26.80
N TYR A 365 -5.79 17.70 -28.12
CA TYR A 365 -4.72 17.14 -28.93
C TYR A 365 -3.58 18.16 -29.06
N VAL A 366 -2.38 17.74 -28.67
CA VAL A 366 -1.18 18.61 -28.67
C VAL A 366 -0.56 18.64 -30.09
N ASN A 367 -0.41 17.47 -30.69
CA ASN A 367 0.06 17.31 -32.07
C ASN A 367 -1.02 16.61 -32.89
N GLY A 368 -1.16 16.98 -34.17
CA GLY A 368 -2.21 16.43 -35.00
C GLY A 368 -3.60 16.90 -34.62
N ALA A 369 -4.57 16.43 -35.34
CA ALA A 369 -6.00 16.57 -35.07
C ALA A 369 -6.76 15.46 -35.79
N PRO A 370 -7.93 15.00 -35.26
CA PRO A 370 -8.80 14.10 -36.01
C PRO A 370 -9.29 14.75 -37.31
N VAL A 371 -9.82 13.96 -38.22
CA VAL A 371 -10.35 14.42 -39.53
C VAL A 371 -11.38 15.55 -39.36
N SER A 372 -12.10 15.58 -38.24
CA SER A 372 -13.03 16.68 -37.89
C SER A 372 -12.35 18.03 -37.67
N GLY A 373 -11.03 18.09 -37.52
CA GLY A 373 -10.24 19.29 -37.20
C GLY A 373 -10.43 19.82 -35.77
N LYS A 374 -11.33 19.23 -34.97
CA LYS A 374 -11.58 19.66 -33.59
C LYS A 374 -10.45 19.20 -32.68
N ARG A 375 -9.71 20.15 -32.11
CA ARG A 375 -8.56 19.85 -31.23
C ARG A 375 -8.93 19.61 -29.76
N THR A 376 -10.13 19.95 -29.32
CA THR A 376 -10.59 19.72 -27.95
C THR A 376 -11.62 18.61 -27.92
N PHE A 377 -11.66 17.86 -26.84
CA PHE A 377 -12.60 16.76 -26.64
C PHE A 377 -13.01 16.63 -25.18
N ASP A 378 -14.16 16.00 -24.98
CA ASP A 378 -14.61 15.49 -23.69
C ASP A 378 -14.47 13.97 -23.73
N ASN A 379 -14.13 13.36 -22.57
CA ASN A 379 -13.98 11.92 -22.46
C ASN A 379 -14.51 11.43 -21.12
N THR A 380 -15.62 10.73 -21.13
CA THR A 380 -16.09 9.97 -19.98
C THR A 380 -15.40 8.61 -20.05
N ARG A 381 -14.62 8.30 -19.02
CA ARG A 381 -13.90 7.02 -18.90
C ARG A 381 -14.46 6.21 -17.75
N VAL A 382 -14.71 4.93 -18.00
CA VAL A 382 -15.00 3.94 -16.97
C VAL A 382 -13.95 2.87 -17.06
N GLU A 383 -13.27 2.58 -15.97
CA GLU A 383 -12.20 1.58 -15.90
C GLU A 383 -12.45 0.64 -14.72
N LEU A 384 -12.39 -0.65 -14.98
CA LEU A 384 -12.41 -1.69 -13.98
C LEU A 384 -11.04 -2.35 -13.97
N THR A 385 -10.29 -2.26 -12.87
CA THR A 385 -8.98 -2.89 -12.75
C THR A 385 -9.06 -4.05 -11.79
N TYR A 386 -8.66 -5.24 -12.24
CA TYR A 386 -8.44 -6.42 -11.42
C TYR A 386 -6.98 -6.84 -11.57
N TYR A 387 -6.26 -6.84 -10.47
CA TYR A 387 -4.89 -7.32 -10.40
C TYR A 387 -4.74 -8.28 -9.23
N TRP A 388 -4.26 -9.48 -9.52
CA TRP A 388 -3.99 -10.48 -8.51
C TRP A 388 -2.63 -11.14 -8.79
N SER A 389 -1.80 -11.22 -7.74
CA SER A 389 -0.48 -11.85 -7.78
C SER A 389 -0.39 -12.90 -6.66
N PHE A 390 0.17 -14.10 -6.97
CA PHE A 390 0.28 -15.21 -6.02
C PHE A 390 1.50 -16.12 -6.28
#